data_740d605f7f48942e70bdc4d4324abec0
#
_entry.id   740d605f7f48942e70bdc4d4324abec0
#
_cell.length_a   1.000
_cell.length_b   1.000
_cell.length_c   1.000
_cell.angle_alpha   90.00
_cell.angle_beta   90.00
_cell.angle_gamma   90.00
#
_symmetry.space_group_name_H-M   'P 1'
#
loop_
_entity.id
_entity.type
_entity.pdbx_description
1 polymer ?
#
loop_
_entity_poly.entity_id
_entity_poly.type
_entity_poly.pdbx_seq_one_letter_code
_entity_poly.pdbx_strand_id
1 'polypeptide(L)'
;MKKLLVLILFYTSFASHSFANGFEYSLEVEGMVCSFCAYSVSKQLRSLDGVIDHSVSVNLENGMVTLQSEKRLQTARLGEVIQAAGFQLGTVTETNVETVESFRSAAGSVIVSLDLDVARLIEGQFDTVLKALGEIASQRSGRIKFAGPEETEIATLQPVLMGRRPAIDVEYDQVTQSDNTVRISLLVD
;
A
#
# COMPACT_ATOMS: atom_id res chain seq x y z
N MET A 1 45.65 -6.03 -34.81
CA MET A 1 44.80 -6.96 -34.08
C MET A 1 44.32 -6.45 -32.73
N LYS A 2 45.16 -5.80 -31.88
CA LYS A 2 44.71 -5.24 -30.57
C LYS A 2 43.63 -4.16 -30.65
N LYS A 3 43.62 -3.31 -31.69
CA LYS A 3 42.63 -2.20 -31.84
C LYS A 3 41.22 -2.72 -32.24
N LEU A 4 41.14 -3.87 -32.90
CA LEU A 4 39.87 -4.48 -33.27
C LEU A 4 39.15 -5.10 -32.06
N LEU A 5 39.92 -5.65 -31.12
CA LEU A 5 39.41 -6.32 -29.92
C LEU A 5 38.77 -5.31 -28.94
N VAL A 6 39.29 -4.06 -28.86
CA VAL A 6 38.74 -3.01 -28.03
C VAL A 6 37.40 -2.48 -28.55
N LEU A 7 37.19 -2.48 -29.86
CA LEU A 7 35.95 -2.03 -30.49
C LEU A 7 34.78 -3.00 -30.25
N ILE A 8 35.07 -4.31 -30.16
CA ILE A 8 34.08 -5.37 -29.89
C ILE A 8 33.61 -5.31 -28.44
N LEU A 9 34.49 -4.96 -27.50
CA LEU A 9 34.12 -4.80 -26.05
C LEU A 9 33.21 -3.61 -25.77
N PHE A 10 33.18 -2.59 -26.64
CA PHE A 10 32.32 -1.41 -26.47
C PHE A 10 30.87 -1.62 -26.98
N TYR A 11 30.65 -2.68 -27.80
CA TYR A 11 29.34 -2.93 -28.41
C TYR A 11 28.40 -3.82 -27.57
N THR A 12 28.88 -4.41 -26.46
CA THR A 12 28.10 -5.33 -25.62
C THR A 12 27.37 -4.65 -24.47
N SER A 13 27.44 -3.33 -24.31
CA SER A 13 26.80 -2.60 -23.21
C SER A 13 25.46 -1.96 -23.59
N PHE A 14 24.79 -2.44 -24.64
CA PHE A 14 23.38 -2.12 -24.81
C PHE A 14 22.57 -3.01 -23.87
N ALA A 15 22.52 -2.59 -22.59
CA ALA A 15 21.59 -3.14 -21.63
C ALA A 15 20.16 -2.94 -22.17
N SER A 16 19.54 -4.02 -22.59
CA SER A 16 18.12 -4.05 -22.95
C SER A 16 17.33 -3.60 -21.72
N HIS A 17 16.85 -2.37 -21.74
CA HIS A 17 15.85 -1.91 -20.79
C HIS A 17 14.57 -2.70 -21.14
N SER A 18 14.35 -3.78 -20.42
CA SER A 18 13.06 -4.46 -20.46
C SER A 18 12.03 -3.50 -19.87
N PHE A 19 11.20 -2.93 -20.73
CA PHE A 19 9.99 -2.23 -20.27
C PHE A 19 9.12 -3.29 -19.61
N ALA A 20 8.99 -3.22 -18.29
CA ALA A 20 8.07 -4.04 -17.56
C ALA A 20 6.66 -3.52 -17.85
N ASN A 21 5.93 -4.22 -18.72
CA ASN A 21 4.50 -3.98 -18.90
C ASN A 21 3.79 -4.36 -17.60
N GLY A 22 2.98 -3.45 -17.10
CA GLY A 22 2.15 -3.67 -15.92
C GLY A 22 0.67 -3.71 -16.26
N PHE A 23 -0.12 -4.07 -15.29
CA PHE A 23 -1.57 -4.12 -15.36
C PHE A 23 -2.14 -3.18 -14.31
N GLU A 24 -3.11 -2.37 -14.71
CA GLU A 24 -3.92 -1.57 -13.80
C GLU A 24 -5.30 -2.20 -13.70
N TYR A 25 -5.77 -2.34 -12.48
CA TYR A 25 -7.10 -2.87 -12.18
C TYR A 25 -7.94 -1.81 -11.49
N SER A 26 -9.19 -1.69 -11.92
CA SER A 26 -10.23 -0.95 -11.23
C SER A 26 -11.31 -1.92 -10.81
N LEU A 27 -11.54 -2.04 -9.50
CA LEU A 27 -12.42 -3.00 -8.87
C LEU A 27 -13.57 -2.26 -8.21
N GLU A 28 -14.80 -2.67 -8.47
CA GLU A 28 -15.96 -2.26 -7.69
C GLU A 28 -16.11 -3.23 -6.51
N VAL A 29 -16.11 -2.71 -5.27
CA VAL A 29 -16.24 -3.52 -4.06
C VAL A 29 -17.46 -3.05 -3.28
N GLU A 30 -18.44 -3.93 -3.20
CA GLU A 30 -19.71 -3.64 -2.52
C GLU A 30 -19.60 -3.80 -1.01
N GLY A 31 -20.28 -2.92 -0.28
CA GLY A 31 -20.40 -2.99 1.18
C GLY A 31 -19.29 -2.26 1.96
N MET A 32 -18.32 -1.64 1.31
CA MET A 32 -17.32 -0.80 1.98
C MET A 32 -17.93 0.53 2.43
N VAL A 33 -18.13 0.69 3.74
CA VAL A 33 -18.74 1.92 4.31
C VAL A 33 -17.88 2.60 5.37
N CYS A 34 -16.70 2.04 5.68
CA CYS A 34 -15.85 2.55 6.76
C CYS A 34 -14.36 2.47 6.39
N SER A 35 -13.54 3.34 6.99
CA SER A 35 -12.09 3.37 6.74
C SER A 35 -11.39 2.07 7.12
N PHE A 36 -11.86 1.37 8.16
CA PHE A 36 -11.32 0.07 8.54
C PHE A 36 -11.68 -1.01 7.50
N CYS A 37 -12.86 -0.91 6.86
CA CYS A 37 -13.24 -1.75 5.74
C CYS A 37 -12.27 -1.58 4.56
N ALA A 38 -11.99 -0.33 4.21
CA ALA A 38 -11.03 0.02 3.16
C ALA A 38 -9.63 -0.52 3.47
N TYR A 39 -9.16 -0.37 4.71
CA TYR A 39 -7.89 -0.94 5.15
C TYR A 39 -7.86 -2.47 4.98
N SER A 40 -8.90 -3.17 5.45
CA SER A 40 -8.97 -4.63 5.35
C SER A 40 -8.89 -5.11 3.90
N VAL A 41 -9.63 -4.47 2.99
CA VAL A 41 -9.58 -4.76 1.55
C VAL A 41 -8.18 -4.47 0.98
N SER A 42 -7.61 -3.31 1.29
CA SER A 42 -6.27 -2.93 0.82
C SER A 42 -5.20 -3.93 1.28
N LYS A 43 -5.23 -4.33 2.55
CA LYS A 43 -4.30 -5.31 3.13
C LYS A 43 -4.36 -6.64 2.38
N GLN A 44 -5.56 -7.13 2.11
CA GLN A 44 -5.75 -8.39 1.39
C GLN A 44 -5.27 -8.30 -0.07
N LEU A 45 -5.53 -7.18 -0.75
CA LEU A 45 -5.09 -7.00 -2.14
C LEU A 45 -3.56 -6.87 -2.23
N ARG A 46 -2.90 -6.19 -1.29
CA ARG A 46 -1.44 -6.09 -1.23
C ARG A 46 -0.76 -7.44 -1.00
N SER A 47 -1.44 -8.40 -0.37
CA SER A 47 -0.89 -9.76 -0.18
C SER A 47 -0.82 -10.60 -1.46
N LEU A 48 -1.41 -10.13 -2.56
CA LEU A 48 -1.38 -10.83 -3.84
C LEU A 48 -0.01 -10.69 -4.52
N ASP A 49 0.53 -11.81 -4.98
CA ASP A 49 1.80 -11.84 -5.71
C ASP A 49 1.73 -11.01 -7.00
N GLY A 50 2.63 -10.06 -7.10
CA GLY A 50 2.75 -9.12 -8.21
C GLY A 50 2.03 -7.80 -8.03
N VAL A 51 1.19 -7.63 -7.02
CA VAL A 51 0.60 -6.32 -6.70
C VAL A 51 1.68 -5.36 -6.20
N ILE A 52 1.64 -4.13 -6.68
CA ILE A 52 2.53 -3.06 -6.22
C ILE A 52 1.88 -2.41 -5.00
N ASP A 53 2.44 -2.62 -3.82
CA ASP A 53 1.85 -2.28 -2.52
C ASP A 53 1.32 -0.84 -2.45
N HIS A 54 2.13 0.13 -2.85
CA HIS A 54 1.78 1.55 -2.79
C HIS A 54 0.79 2.01 -3.89
N SER A 55 0.44 1.14 -4.84
CA SER A 55 -0.52 1.44 -5.89
C SER A 55 -1.97 1.17 -5.49
N VAL A 56 -2.18 0.46 -4.38
CA VAL A 56 -3.54 0.11 -3.91
C VAL A 56 -4.19 1.34 -3.29
N SER A 57 -5.22 1.85 -3.93
CA SER A 57 -6.01 3.01 -3.47
C SER A 57 -7.49 2.66 -3.38
N VAL A 58 -8.15 3.14 -2.34
CA VAL A 58 -9.58 2.88 -2.08
C VAL A 58 -10.35 4.19 -1.99
N ASN A 59 -11.38 4.31 -2.81
CA ASN A 59 -12.35 5.38 -2.72
C ASN A 59 -13.65 4.86 -2.07
N LEU A 60 -13.91 5.28 -0.83
CA LEU A 60 -15.09 4.87 -0.07
C LEU A 60 -16.40 5.46 -0.57
N GLU A 61 -16.35 6.61 -1.26
CA GLU A 61 -17.58 7.30 -1.70
C GLU A 61 -18.30 6.50 -2.79
N ASN A 62 -17.55 5.85 -3.66
CA ASN A 62 -18.08 5.08 -4.77
C ASN A 62 -17.76 3.57 -4.70
N GLY A 63 -17.09 3.11 -3.65
CA GLY A 63 -16.74 1.70 -3.49
C GLY A 63 -15.67 1.20 -4.48
N MET A 64 -14.92 2.11 -5.12
CA MET A 64 -13.92 1.74 -6.11
C MET A 64 -12.55 1.52 -5.46
N VAL A 65 -11.87 0.47 -5.93
CA VAL A 65 -10.49 0.17 -5.57
C VAL A 65 -9.66 0.14 -6.84
N THR A 66 -8.56 0.87 -6.87
CA THR A 66 -7.57 0.79 -7.95
C THR A 66 -6.29 0.18 -7.44
N LEU A 67 -5.63 -0.59 -8.27
CA LEU A 67 -4.33 -1.19 -7.97
C LEU A 67 -3.55 -1.45 -9.26
N GLN A 68 -2.24 -1.56 -9.11
CA GLN A 68 -1.36 -1.97 -10.19
C GLN A 68 -0.62 -3.25 -9.84
N SER A 69 -0.30 -4.03 -10.86
CA SER A 69 0.39 -5.29 -10.71
C SER A 69 1.41 -5.50 -11.83
N GLU A 70 2.56 -6.06 -11.47
CA GLU A 70 3.59 -6.50 -12.42
C GLU A 70 3.16 -7.77 -13.16
N LYS A 71 2.17 -8.49 -12.63
CA LYS A 71 1.64 -9.74 -13.17
C LYS A 71 0.15 -9.61 -13.44
N ARG A 72 -0.32 -10.30 -14.45
CA ARG A 72 -1.75 -10.40 -14.70
C ARG A 72 -2.44 -11.16 -13.57
N LEU A 73 -3.40 -10.50 -12.92
CA LEU A 73 -4.20 -11.10 -11.85
C LEU A 73 -5.46 -11.76 -12.42
N GLN A 74 -5.79 -12.93 -11.93
CA GLN A 74 -7.02 -13.59 -12.30
C GLN A 74 -8.20 -12.98 -11.53
N THR A 75 -9.29 -12.64 -12.21
CA THR A 75 -10.50 -12.07 -11.59
C THR A 75 -11.05 -12.99 -10.48
N ALA A 76 -10.97 -14.32 -10.65
CA ALA A 76 -11.37 -15.26 -9.63
C ALA A 76 -10.56 -15.09 -8.33
N ARG A 77 -9.24 -14.86 -8.46
CA ARG A 77 -8.37 -14.65 -7.31
C ARG A 77 -8.64 -13.32 -6.60
N LEU A 78 -8.94 -12.26 -7.36
CA LEU A 78 -9.40 -10.99 -6.80
C LEU A 78 -10.70 -11.17 -6.02
N GLY A 79 -11.65 -11.95 -6.57
CA GLY A 79 -12.92 -12.27 -5.90
C GLY A 79 -12.73 -13.03 -4.57
N GLU A 80 -11.87 -14.05 -4.54
CA GLU A 80 -11.55 -14.79 -3.32
C GLU A 80 -10.98 -13.88 -2.22
N VAL A 81 -10.06 -12.99 -2.57
CA VAL A 81 -9.41 -12.09 -1.63
C VAL A 81 -10.38 -11.04 -1.08
N ILE A 82 -11.24 -10.48 -1.93
CA ILE A 82 -12.29 -9.53 -1.51
C ILE A 82 -13.31 -10.24 -0.62
N GLN A 83 -13.70 -11.46 -0.96
CA GLN A 83 -14.62 -12.26 -0.14
C GLN A 83 -13.99 -12.62 1.22
N ALA A 84 -12.71 -12.96 1.27
CA ALA A 84 -11.98 -13.20 2.51
C ALA A 84 -11.94 -11.96 3.43
N ALA A 85 -11.93 -10.75 2.85
CA ALA A 85 -12.09 -9.52 3.59
C ALA A 85 -13.54 -9.23 4.05
N GLY A 86 -14.51 -10.07 3.65
CA GLY A 86 -15.92 -9.95 4.04
C GLY A 86 -16.78 -9.11 3.09
N PHE A 87 -16.31 -8.85 1.86
CA PHE A 87 -16.97 -8.00 0.87
C PHE A 87 -17.30 -8.76 -0.42
N GLN A 88 -18.04 -8.13 -1.32
CA GLN A 88 -18.36 -8.68 -2.64
C GLN A 88 -17.64 -7.91 -3.73
N LEU A 89 -17.05 -8.65 -4.68
CA LEU A 89 -16.44 -8.08 -5.87
C LEU A 89 -17.52 -7.89 -6.96
N GLY A 90 -17.71 -6.66 -7.39
CA GLY A 90 -18.55 -6.32 -8.52
C GLY A 90 -17.76 -6.33 -9.85
N THR A 91 -17.82 -5.24 -10.59
CA THR A 91 -17.14 -5.10 -11.88
C THR A 91 -15.62 -5.00 -11.72
N VAL A 92 -14.89 -5.69 -12.60
CA VAL A 92 -13.43 -5.60 -12.71
C VAL A 92 -13.07 -5.09 -14.09
N THR A 93 -12.33 -3.98 -14.14
CA THR A 93 -11.74 -3.44 -15.37
C THR A 93 -10.24 -3.60 -15.32
N GLU A 94 -9.66 -4.22 -16.35
CA GLU A 94 -8.21 -4.40 -16.52
C GLU A 94 -7.73 -3.51 -17.66
N THR A 95 -6.64 -2.78 -17.44
CA THR A 95 -5.97 -1.96 -18.45
C THR A 95 -4.47 -2.29 -18.46
N ASN A 96 -3.90 -2.48 -19.67
CA ASN A 96 -2.46 -2.61 -19.82
C ASN A 96 -1.79 -1.24 -19.68
N VAL A 97 -0.73 -1.16 -18.87
CA VAL A 97 0.06 0.06 -18.66
C VAL A 97 1.49 -0.18 -19.16
N GLU A 98 1.95 0.66 -20.08
CA GLU A 98 3.27 0.48 -20.70
C GLU A 98 4.46 0.82 -19.79
N THR A 99 4.23 1.41 -18.60
CA THR A 99 5.33 1.86 -17.72
C THR A 99 4.96 1.71 -16.24
N VAL A 100 5.45 0.66 -15.63
CA VAL A 100 5.31 0.44 -14.15
C VAL A 100 6.35 1.25 -13.35
N GLU A 101 7.41 1.74 -13.98
CA GLU A 101 8.54 2.40 -13.31
C GLU A 101 8.19 3.77 -12.70
N SER A 102 7.22 4.50 -13.27
CA SER A 102 6.79 5.79 -12.74
C SER A 102 6.14 5.69 -11.36
N PHE A 103 5.61 4.53 -11.02
CA PHE A 103 4.90 4.29 -9.76
C PHE A 103 5.82 3.80 -8.63
N ARG A 104 6.95 3.18 -8.96
CA ARG A 104 7.99 2.84 -7.96
C ARG A 104 8.65 4.10 -7.37
N SER A 105 8.61 5.21 -8.10
CA SER A 105 9.20 6.49 -7.69
C SER A 105 8.27 7.36 -6.84
N ALA A 106 7.00 7.00 -6.71
CA ALA A 106 6.04 7.71 -5.85
C ALA A 106 6.16 7.29 -4.37
N ALA A 107 7.40 7.13 -3.89
CA ALA A 107 7.66 7.10 -2.47
C ALA A 107 7.56 8.54 -1.97
N GLY A 108 6.40 8.92 -1.44
CA GLY A 108 6.19 10.23 -0.84
C GLY A 108 7.27 10.58 0.18
N SER A 109 7.52 11.85 0.40
CA SER A 109 8.49 12.27 1.40
C SER A 109 7.97 12.02 2.80
N VAL A 110 8.77 11.38 3.65
CA VAL A 110 8.44 11.20 5.07
C VAL A 110 8.51 12.57 5.75
N ILE A 111 7.37 13.07 6.22
CA ILE A 111 7.28 14.35 6.94
C ILE A 111 7.26 14.18 8.45
N VAL A 112 6.85 13.02 8.96
CA VAL A 112 6.84 12.66 10.38
C VAL A 112 7.26 11.22 10.53
N SER A 113 8.16 10.93 11.48
CA SER A 113 8.47 9.58 11.93
C SER A 113 8.46 9.55 13.45
N LEU A 114 7.76 8.59 14.02
CA LEU A 114 7.60 8.39 15.47
C LEU A 114 7.87 6.93 15.81
N ASP A 115 8.57 6.68 16.90
CA ASP A 115 8.71 5.36 17.50
C ASP A 115 7.93 5.34 18.83
N LEU A 116 6.92 4.49 18.95
CA LEU A 116 6.04 4.39 20.09
C LEU A 116 6.29 3.09 20.86
N ASP A 117 6.33 3.18 22.19
CA ASP A 117 6.45 1.99 23.06
C ASP A 117 5.17 1.13 22.99
N VAL A 118 5.36 -0.18 22.80
CA VAL A 118 4.26 -1.15 22.59
C VAL A 118 3.31 -1.20 23.80
N ALA A 119 3.84 -1.23 25.02
CA ALA A 119 3.01 -1.35 26.21
C ALA A 119 2.09 -0.12 26.38
N ARG A 120 2.64 1.07 26.22
CA ARG A 120 1.87 2.33 26.28
C ARG A 120 0.89 2.48 25.12
N LEU A 121 1.22 1.92 23.96
CA LEU A 121 0.33 1.90 22.80
C LEU A 121 -0.91 1.04 23.10
N ILE A 122 -0.71 -0.16 23.63
CA ILE A 122 -1.80 -1.08 23.99
C ILE A 122 -2.68 -0.48 25.10
N GLU A 123 -2.10 0.28 26.03
CA GLU A 123 -2.83 1.01 27.07
C GLU A 123 -3.60 2.25 26.54
N GLY A 124 -3.50 2.56 25.24
CA GLY A 124 -4.20 3.68 24.62
C GLY A 124 -3.60 5.06 24.92
N GLN A 125 -2.40 5.15 25.48
CA GLN A 125 -1.77 6.42 25.85
C GLN A 125 -1.49 7.31 24.62
N PHE A 126 -1.40 6.73 23.44
CA PHE A 126 -1.11 7.43 22.18
C PHE A 126 -2.34 7.68 21.28
N ASP A 127 -3.55 7.33 21.74
CA ASP A 127 -4.78 7.46 20.95
C ASP A 127 -4.98 8.86 20.37
N THR A 128 -4.71 9.88 21.15
CA THR A 128 -4.85 11.28 20.72
C THR A 128 -3.87 11.62 19.61
N VAL A 129 -2.62 11.15 19.69
CA VAL A 129 -1.60 11.35 18.68
C VAL A 129 -1.95 10.60 17.39
N LEU A 130 -2.39 9.35 17.53
CA LEU A 130 -2.82 8.52 16.40
C LEU A 130 -4.03 9.11 15.69
N LYS A 131 -5.01 9.62 16.42
CA LYS A 131 -6.16 10.35 15.85
C LYS A 131 -5.71 11.58 15.07
N ALA A 132 -4.78 12.37 15.63
CA ALA A 132 -4.26 13.56 14.97
C ALA A 132 -3.49 13.21 13.68
N LEU A 133 -2.67 12.15 13.69
CA LEU A 133 -1.99 11.66 12.48
C LEU A 133 -2.98 11.26 11.39
N GLY A 134 -4.02 10.52 11.75
CA GLY A 134 -5.08 10.15 10.83
C GLY A 134 -5.81 11.38 10.26
N GLU A 135 -6.04 12.41 11.06
CA GLU A 135 -6.66 13.67 10.60
C GLU A 135 -5.77 14.38 9.57
N ILE A 136 -4.49 14.51 9.85
CA ILE A 136 -3.51 15.12 8.93
C ILE A 136 -3.45 14.34 7.62
N ALA A 137 -3.35 13.01 7.69
CA ALA A 137 -3.31 12.16 6.50
C ALA A 137 -4.57 12.31 5.64
N SER A 138 -5.76 12.36 6.26
CA SER A 138 -7.02 12.49 5.54
C SER A 138 -7.17 13.83 4.81
N GLN A 139 -6.59 14.90 5.38
CA GLN A 139 -6.66 16.25 4.80
C GLN A 139 -5.65 16.47 3.67
N ARG A 140 -4.57 15.69 3.62
CA ARG A 140 -3.44 15.89 2.71
C ARG A 140 -3.23 14.77 1.70
N SER A 141 -4.18 13.86 1.58
CA SER A 141 -4.02 12.63 0.77
C SER A 141 -2.72 11.88 1.12
N GLY A 142 -2.37 11.90 2.42
CA GLY A 142 -1.16 11.27 2.92
C GLY A 142 -1.33 9.78 3.15
N ARG A 143 -0.19 9.07 3.13
CA ARG A 143 -0.08 7.65 3.48
C ARG A 143 0.54 7.52 4.86
N ILE A 144 0.02 6.61 5.69
CA ILE A 144 0.62 6.26 6.97
C ILE A 144 1.15 4.83 6.90
N LYS A 145 2.45 4.68 7.14
CA LYS A 145 3.08 3.37 7.30
C LYS A 145 3.37 3.09 8.76
N PHE A 146 3.00 1.90 9.18
CA PHE A 146 3.31 1.36 10.49
C PHE A 146 4.23 0.16 10.35
N ALA A 147 5.17 0.00 11.26
CA ALA A 147 6.00 -1.19 11.37
C ALA A 147 6.08 -1.62 12.83
N GLY A 148 5.59 -2.80 13.15
CA GLY A 148 5.51 -3.27 14.54
C GLY A 148 5.06 -4.72 14.67
N PRO A 149 4.97 -5.23 15.91
CA PRO A 149 4.46 -6.57 16.21
C PRO A 149 2.98 -6.72 15.80
N GLU A 150 2.58 -7.93 15.42
CA GLU A 150 1.21 -8.24 14.97
C GLU A 150 0.15 -7.83 16.02
N GLU A 151 0.42 -8.07 17.29
CA GLU A 151 -0.50 -7.77 18.39
C GLU A 151 -0.81 -6.28 18.54
N THR A 152 0.01 -5.39 17.99
CA THR A 152 -0.21 -3.93 18.04
C THR A 152 -1.00 -3.38 16.87
N GLU A 153 -1.27 -4.17 15.84
CA GLU A 153 -1.96 -3.72 14.61
C GLU A 153 -3.31 -3.05 14.94
N ILE A 154 -4.17 -3.73 15.68
CA ILE A 154 -5.50 -3.20 16.01
C ILE A 154 -5.42 -1.95 16.89
N ALA A 155 -4.59 -1.98 17.93
CA ALA A 155 -4.42 -0.84 18.85
C ALA A 155 -3.90 0.41 18.12
N THR A 156 -3.06 0.22 17.12
CA THR A 156 -2.51 1.30 16.29
C THR A 156 -3.52 1.84 15.28
N LEU A 157 -4.19 0.94 14.56
CA LEU A 157 -5.05 1.31 13.44
C LEU A 157 -6.41 1.85 13.86
N GLN A 158 -6.97 1.34 14.94
CA GLN A 158 -8.30 1.73 15.39
C GLN A 158 -8.42 3.25 15.62
N PRO A 159 -7.52 3.92 16.38
CA PRO A 159 -7.61 5.38 16.56
C PRO A 159 -7.39 6.16 15.26
N VAL A 160 -6.54 5.66 14.36
CA VAL A 160 -6.24 6.31 13.08
C VAL A 160 -7.42 6.26 12.12
N LEU A 161 -8.11 5.12 12.04
CA LEU A 161 -9.12 4.86 11.01
C LEU A 161 -10.56 5.19 11.45
N MET A 162 -10.84 5.23 12.76
CA MET A 162 -12.20 5.44 13.25
C MET A 162 -12.78 6.81 12.85
N GLY A 163 -13.97 6.75 12.26
CA GLY A 163 -14.79 7.92 12.00
C GLY A 163 -14.33 8.82 10.84
N ARG A 164 -13.35 8.38 10.03
CA ARG A 164 -12.80 9.21 8.95
C ARG A 164 -13.37 8.85 7.59
N ARG A 165 -13.62 9.92 6.81
CA ARG A 165 -13.92 9.89 5.39
C ARG A 165 -13.25 11.11 4.75
N PRO A 166 -12.52 11.02 3.64
CA PRO A 166 -12.25 9.84 2.81
C PRO A 166 -11.37 8.78 3.48
N ALA A 167 -11.20 7.64 2.84
CA ALA A 167 -10.28 6.61 3.30
C ALA A 167 -8.85 7.17 3.35
N ILE A 168 -8.11 6.76 4.38
CA ILE A 168 -6.70 7.06 4.53
C ILE A 168 -5.95 5.86 3.97
N ASP A 169 -4.90 6.08 3.17
CA ASP A 169 -4.00 5.02 2.74
C ASP A 169 -3.11 4.62 3.93
N VAL A 170 -3.30 3.41 4.42
CA VAL A 170 -2.59 2.87 5.59
C VAL A 170 -1.99 1.53 5.25
N GLU A 171 -0.72 1.37 5.60
CA GLU A 171 0.05 0.15 5.45
C GLU A 171 0.59 -0.28 6.82
N TYR A 172 0.44 -1.54 7.19
CA TYR A 172 0.97 -2.09 8.41
C TYR A 172 1.92 -3.26 8.09
N ASP A 173 3.21 -3.04 8.31
CA ASP A 173 4.26 -4.04 8.16
C ASP A 173 4.45 -4.79 9.49
N GLN A 174 4.17 -6.08 9.48
CA GLN A 174 4.46 -6.94 10.62
C GLN A 174 5.96 -7.22 10.66
N VAL A 175 6.61 -6.71 11.70
CA VAL A 175 8.04 -6.94 11.92
C VAL A 175 8.26 -7.67 13.23
N THR A 176 9.02 -8.75 13.16
CA THR A 176 9.51 -9.45 14.34
C THR A 176 10.73 -8.69 14.87
N GLN A 177 10.48 -7.55 15.50
CA GLN A 177 11.55 -6.72 16.05
C GLN A 177 11.71 -6.93 17.56
N SER A 178 12.95 -6.91 18.03
CA SER A 178 13.28 -7.03 19.45
C SER A 178 13.09 -5.74 20.26
N ASP A 179 12.74 -4.64 19.61
CA ASP A 179 12.86 -3.30 20.19
C ASP A 179 11.61 -2.81 20.94
N ASN A 180 10.58 -3.65 21.09
CA ASN A 180 9.33 -3.28 21.79
C ASN A 180 8.73 -1.93 21.38
N THR A 181 8.92 -1.54 20.10
CA THR A 181 8.44 -0.27 19.55
C THR A 181 7.64 -0.49 18.29
N VAL A 182 6.66 0.40 18.05
CA VAL A 182 5.97 0.55 16.77
C VAL A 182 6.48 1.81 16.10
N ARG A 183 7.02 1.68 14.90
CA ARG A 183 7.40 2.82 14.07
C ARG A 183 6.25 3.29 13.22
N ILE A 184 6.03 4.58 13.19
CA ILE A 184 5.01 5.24 12.39
C ILE A 184 5.68 6.24 11.48
N SER A 185 5.35 6.21 10.19
CA SER A 185 5.83 7.18 9.20
C SER A 185 4.64 7.76 8.45
N LEU A 186 4.50 9.09 8.48
CA LEU A 186 3.54 9.81 7.66
C LEU A 186 4.26 10.31 6.40
N LEU A 187 3.78 9.87 5.25
CA LEU A 187 4.28 10.25 3.92
C LEU A 187 3.25 11.15 3.24
N VAL A 188 3.71 12.13 2.51
CA VAL A 188 2.89 13.02 1.67
C VAL A 188 3.54 13.10 0.30
N ASP A 189 2.73 12.98 -0.75
CA ASP A 189 3.13 13.08 -2.15
C ASP A 189 3.45 14.53 -2.57
#